data_1e3d249ff43b5b538401151f6b76ae57
#
_entry.id   1e3d249ff43b5b538401151f6b76ae57
#
_cell.length_a   1.000
_cell.length_b   1.000
_cell.length_c   1.000
_cell.angle_alpha   90.00
_cell.angle_beta   90.00
_cell.angle_gamma   90.00
#
_symmetry.space_group_name_H-M   'P 1'
#
loop_
_entity.id
_entity.type
_entity.pdbx_description
1 polymer ?
#
loop_
_entity_poly.entity_id
_entity_poly.type
_entity_poly.pdbx_seq_one_letter_code
_entity_poly.pdbx_strand_id
1 'polypeptide(L)'
;ITTRLVGSEMCIRDRVTSWLKDGVVILNTLSSTVSFVTDLFSGLVNFFLGICFAVYMLAAKERLKDLCKRISCAFLSNRITDRISRICRRSIDTFANFLVGQTTEALILGSLCGIGMAIFRFPNAVLIAILVACTALIPIVGAFLGYVVGFLLICVTDFKQAVLFLLFMFIIQAIEGNLIYPKVVGNSVGLPSLWTLFAITIGGNLFGIFGMFIAVPVFSVIYCTFGEVVNYRNEKRAVKVEDIS
;
A
#
# COMPACT_ATOMS: atom_id res chain seq x y z
N ILE A 1 -57.31 37.62 -15.74
CA ILE A 1 -56.01 38.36 -15.74
C ILE A 1 -55.09 37.85 -14.60
N THR A 2 -55.64 37.45 -13.47
CA THR A 2 -54.83 36.98 -12.31
C THR A 2 -54.14 35.64 -12.53
N THR A 3 -54.71 34.70 -13.30
CA THR A 3 -54.13 33.36 -13.57
C THR A 3 -52.93 33.41 -14.53
N ARG A 4 -52.83 34.43 -15.40
CA ARG A 4 -51.65 34.58 -16.30
C ARG A 4 -50.41 35.15 -15.60
N LEU A 5 -50.61 35.98 -14.58
CA LEU A 5 -49.52 36.59 -13.82
C LEU A 5 -48.84 35.57 -12.88
N VAL A 6 -49.62 34.67 -12.27
CA VAL A 6 -49.10 33.63 -11.38
C VAL A 6 -48.24 32.59 -12.15
N GLY A 7 -48.62 32.27 -13.39
CA GLY A 7 -47.81 31.35 -14.22
C GLY A 7 -46.47 31.94 -14.68
N SER A 8 -46.40 33.26 -14.91
CA SER A 8 -45.13 33.90 -15.31
C SER A 8 -44.15 34.08 -14.16
N GLU A 9 -44.62 34.36 -12.95
CA GLU A 9 -43.79 34.46 -11.74
C GLU A 9 -43.24 33.08 -11.35
N MET A 10 -44.01 32.00 -11.49
CA MET A 10 -43.56 30.63 -11.20
C MET A 10 -42.45 30.20 -12.20
N CYS A 11 -42.60 30.49 -13.48
CA CYS A 11 -41.59 30.19 -14.48
C CYS A 11 -40.27 30.98 -14.30
N ILE A 12 -40.35 32.23 -13.85
CA ILE A 12 -39.17 33.06 -13.57
C ILE A 12 -38.44 32.53 -12.34
N ARG A 13 -39.17 32.18 -11.30
CA ARG A 13 -38.61 31.63 -10.04
C ARG A 13 -37.95 30.28 -10.26
N ASP A 14 -38.55 29.40 -11.06
CA ASP A 14 -37.97 28.10 -11.40
C ASP A 14 -36.72 28.25 -12.26
N ARG A 15 -36.69 29.20 -13.17
CA ARG A 15 -35.51 29.48 -14.00
C ARG A 15 -34.36 30.09 -13.16
N VAL A 16 -34.65 31.00 -12.27
CA VAL A 16 -33.65 31.59 -11.37
C VAL A 16 -33.09 30.55 -10.39
N THR A 17 -33.95 29.69 -9.84
CA THR A 17 -33.48 28.59 -8.94
C THR A 17 -32.68 27.55 -9.68
N SER A 18 -32.95 27.24 -10.94
CA SER A 18 -32.11 26.33 -11.74
C SER A 18 -30.74 26.96 -12.03
N TRP A 19 -30.70 28.24 -12.43
CA TRP A 19 -29.45 28.97 -12.65
C TRP A 19 -28.57 29.05 -11.40
N LEU A 20 -29.17 29.27 -10.22
CA LEU A 20 -28.46 29.26 -8.97
C LEU A 20 -27.92 27.87 -8.62
N LYS A 21 -28.68 26.80 -8.85
CA LYS A 21 -28.24 25.43 -8.66
C LYS A 21 -27.08 25.07 -9.59
N ASP A 22 -27.18 25.41 -10.86
CA ASP A 22 -26.13 25.17 -11.85
C ASP A 22 -24.83 25.94 -11.48
N GLY A 23 -24.97 27.19 -11.02
CA GLY A 23 -23.84 28.00 -10.52
C GLY A 23 -23.17 27.39 -9.31
N VAL A 24 -23.94 26.85 -8.36
CA VAL A 24 -23.40 26.17 -7.16
C VAL A 24 -22.70 24.86 -7.55
N VAL A 25 -23.26 24.11 -8.51
CA VAL A 25 -22.61 22.87 -9.00
C VAL A 25 -21.28 23.19 -9.69
N ILE A 26 -21.24 24.23 -10.52
CA ILE A 26 -20.01 24.68 -11.19
C ILE A 26 -18.95 25.13 -10.16
N LEU A 27 -19.36 25.92 -9.17
CA LEU A 27 -18.44 26.36 -8.09
C LEU A 27 -17.90 25.19 -7.26
N ASN A 28 -18.75 24.22 -6.92
CA ASN A 28 -18.34 23.03 -6.20
C ASN A 28 -17.40 22.14 -7.04
N THR A 29 -17.67 22.01 -8.34
CA THR A 29 -16.80 21.26 -9.24
C THR A 29 -15.45 21.95 -9.43
N LEU A 30 -15.43 23.27 -9.57
CA LEU A 30 -14.20 24.06 -9.64
C LEU A 30 -13.38 23.95 -8.35
N SER A 31 -14.02 24.09 -7.18
CA SER A 31 -13.32 23.94 -5.89
C SER A 31 -12.75 22.54 -5.70
N SER A 32 -13.49 21.50 -6.08
CA SER A 32 -12.99 20.11 -6.04
C SER A 32 -11.81 19.88 -6.98
N THR A 33 -11.85 20.47 -8.18
CA THR A 33 -10.76 20.36 -9.16
C THR A 33 -9.52 21.11 -8.67
N VAL A 34 -9.67 22.31 -8.12
CA VAL A 34 -8.56 23.07 -7.55
C VAL A 34 -7.95 22.34 -6.34
N SER A 35 -8.77 21.79 -5.45
CA SER A 35 -8.31 20.98 -4.32
C SER A 35 -7.52 19.77 -4.81
N PHE A 36 -8.03 19.02 -5.78
CA PHE A 36 -7.34 17.86 -6.36
C PHE A 36 -5.97 18.22 -6.96
N VAL A 37 -5.88 19.32 -7.71
CA VAL A 37 -4.62 19.81 -8.29
C VAL A 37 -3.64 20.23 -7.17
N THR A 38 -4.14 20.91 -6.16
CA THR A 38 -3.32 21.33 -5.00
C THR A 38 -2.80 20.14 -4.22
N ASP A 39 -3.63 19.13 -4.01
CA ASP A 39 -3.25 17.89 -3.31
C ASP A 39 -2.22 17.08 -4.10
N LEU A 40 -2.38 17.00 -5.42
CA LEU A 40 -1.38 16.39 -6.31
C LEU A 40 -0.05 17.13 -6.27
N PHE A 41 -0.08 18.47 -6.35
CA PHE A 41 1.13 19.27 -6.31
C PHE A 41 1.84 19.16 -4.96
N SER A 42 1.09 19.21 -3.86
CA SER A 42 1.60 19.01 -2.50
C SER A 42 2.20 17.61 -2.33
N GLY A 43 1.53 16.59 -2.86
CA GLY A 43 2.04 15.22 -2.89
C GLY A 43 3.35 15.09 -3.65
N LEU A 44 3.46 15.74 -4.81
CA LEU A 44 4.67 15.75 -5.61
C LEU A 44 5.83 16.46 -4.91
N VAL A 45 5.60 17.62 -4.31
CA VAL A 45 6.60 18.35 -3.53
C VAL A 45 7.08 17.51 -2.35
N ASN A 46 6.17 16.92 -1.58
CA ASN A 46 6.50 16.05 -0.46
C ASN A 46 7.29 14.81 -0.89
N PHE A 47 6.96 14.24 -2.05
CA PHE A 47 7.71 13.12 -2.64
C PHE A 47 9.14 13.51 -2.99
N PHE A 48 9.35 14.66 -3.64
CA PHE A 48 10.69 15.17 -3.93
C PHE A 48 11.49 15.49 -2.67
N LEU A 49 10.87 16.14 -1.68
CA LEU A 49 11.51 16.39 -0.39
C LEU A 49 11.88 15.08 0.31
N GLY A 50 11.02 14.07 0.25
CA GLY A 50 11.30 12.73 0.76
C GLY A 50 12.50 12.07 0.08
N ILE A 51 12.60 12.15 -1.25
CA ILE A 51 13.76 11.65 -1.99
C ILE A 51 15.04 12.40 -1.60
N CYS A 52 14.99 13.72 -1.56
CA CYS A 52 16.15 14.53 -1.15
C CYS A 52 16.61 14.13 0.26
N PHE A 53 15.65 14.02 1.21
CA PHE A 53 15.97 13.61 2.57
C PHE A 53 16.58 12.20 2.63
N ALA A 54 16.02 11.24 1.86
CA ALA A 54 16.54 9.88 1.78
C ALA A 54 17.98 9.85 1.22
N VAL A 55 18.27 10.64 0.19
CA VAL A 55 19.62 10.76 -0.38
C VAL A 55 20.60 11.36 0.64
N TYR A 56 20.19 12.43 1.36
CA TYR A 56 21.02 13.00 2.43
C TYR A 56 21.28 12.01 3.57
N MET A 57 20.25 11.27 3.99
CA MET A 57 20.38 10.21 5.01
C MET A 57 21.35 9.13 4.55
N LEU A 58 21.24 8.70 3.29
CA LEU A 58 22.10 7.68 2.71
C LEU A 58 23.55 8.16 2.59
N ALA A 59 23.77 9.41 2.18
CA ALA A 59 25.10 10.03 2.12
C ALA A 59 25.74 10.17 3.51
N ALA A 60 24.93 10.45 4.53
CA ALA A 60 25.37 10.61 5.92
C ALA A 60 25.33 9.31 6.75
N LYS A 61 25.02 8.14 6.15
CA LYS A 61 24.75 6.88 6.86
C LYS A 61 25.83 6.48 7.86
N GLU A 62 27.09 6.63 7.52
CA GLU A 62 28.21 6.23 8.40
C GLU A 62 28.33 7.19 9.60
N ARG A 63 28.20 8.50 9.37
CA ARG A 63 28.19 9.49 10.47
C ARG A 63 27.02 9.26 11.41
N LEU A 64 25.85 8.97 10.86
CA LEU A 64 24.64 8.71 11.64
C LEU A 64 24.78 7.45 12.49
N LYS A 65 25.33 6.38 11.92
CA LYS A 65 25.65 5.12 12.60
C LYS A 65 26.63 5.32 13.75
N ASP A 66 27.73 6.07 13.51
CA ASP A 66 28.71 6.37 14.54
C ASP A 66 28.12 7.23 15.66
N LEU A 67 27.29 8.21 15.32
CA LEU A 67 26.58 9.05 16.29
C LEU A 67 25.65 8.21 17.16
N CYS A 68 24.82 7.37 16.55
CA CYS A 68 23.92 6.48 17.27
C CYS A 68 24.70 5.51 18.19
N LYS A 69 25.83 4.99 17.72
CA LYS A 69 26.67 4.10 18.53
C LYS A 69 27.29 4.86 19.71
N ARG A 70 27.80 6.06 19.53
CA ARG A 70 28.35 6.90 20.60
C ARG A 70 27.30 7.23 21.65
N ILE A 71 26.10 7.64 21.23
CA ILE A 71 24.99 7.92 22.14
C ILE A 71 24.59 6.67 22.91
N SER A 72 24.44 5.53 22.22
CA SER A 72 24.10 4.26 22.87
C SER A 72 25.13 3.84 23.90
N CYS A 73 26.42 3.96 23.59
CA CYS A 73 27.51 3.62 24.53
C CYS A 73 27.58 4.61 25.71
N ALA A 74 27.18 5.88 25.54
CA ALA A 74 27.24 6.88 26.61
C ALA A 74 26.09 6.73 27.62
N PHE A 75 24.90 6.35 27.16
CA PHE A 75 23.70 6.32 28.02
C PHE A 75 23.21 4.93 28.39
N LEU A 76 23.61 3.88 27.66
CA LEU A 76 23.12 2.53 27.87
C LEU A 76 24.24 1.59 28.32
N SER A 77 23.87 0.61 29.13
CA SER A 77 24.78 -0.51 29.50
C SER A 77 25.16 -1.31 28.24
N ASN A 78 26.39 -1.86 28.21
CA ASN A 78 26.90 -2.66 27.09
C ASN A 78 25.93 -3.79 26.67
N ARG A 79 25.25 -4.44 27.61
CA ARG A 79 24.26 -5.49 27.32
C ARG A 79 23.05 -4.96 26.54
N ILE A 80 22.61 -3.74 26.84
CA ILE A 80 21.46 -3.10 26.15
C ILE A 80 21.90 -2.64 24.77
N THR A 81 23.08 -2.04 24.64
CA THR A 81 23.66 -1.59 23.37
C THR A 81 23.80 -2.76 22.39
N ASP A 82 24.28 -3.93 22.83
CA ASP A 82 24.40 -5.12 22.00
C ASP A 82 23.02 -5.66 21.55
N ARG A 83 22.03 -5.58 22.44
CA ARG A 83 20.65 -5.98 22.11
C ARG A 83 20.03 -5.05 21.07
N ILE A 84 20.16 -3.74 21.25
CA ILE A 84 19.68 -2.73 20.27
C ILE A 84 20.36 -2.91 18.94
N SER A 85 21.68 -3.12 18.91
CA SER A 85 22.43 -3.34 17.68
C SER A 85 21.93 -4.57 16.91
N ARG A 86 21.62 -5.66 17.60
CA ARG A 86 21.02 -6.85 16.97
C ARG A 86 19.62 -6.58 16.39
N ILE A 87 18.77 -5.89 17.15
CA ILE A 87 17.44 -5.52 16.67
C ILE A 87 17.54 -4.61 15.44
N CYS A 88 18.39 -3.59 15.45
CA CYS A 88 18.59 -2.70 14.31
C CYS A 88 19.08 -3.46 13.07
N ARG A 89 20.04 -4.37 13.22
CA ARG A 89 20.54 -5.18 12.10
C ARG A 89 19.44 -6.07 11.54
N ARG A 90 18.69 -6.76 12.40
CA ARG A 90 17.53 -7.56 11.98
C ARG A 90 16.48 -6.71 11.28
N SER A 91 16.21 -5.51 11.79
CA SER A 91 15.26 -4.59 11.14
C SER A 91 15.70 -4.27 9.72
N ILE A 92 16.96 -3.93 9.51
CA ILE A 92 17.52 -3.64 8.19
C ILE A 92 17.35 -4.85 7.26
N ASP A 93 17.71 -6.05 7.74
CA ASP A 93 17.61 -7.28 6.94
C ASP A 93 16.15 -7.61 6.61
N THR A 94 15.23 -7.46 7.56
CA THR A 94 13.80 -7.70 7.36
C THR A 94 13.20 -6.71 6.35
N PHE A 95 13.53 -5.42 6.47
CA PHE A 95 13.09 -4.41 5.51
C PHE A 95 13.65 -4.64 4.12
N ALA A 96 14.94 -4.95 4.01
CA ALA A 96 15.57 -5.23 2.72
C ALA A 96 14.95 -6.46 2.03
N ASN A 97 14.78 -7.56 2.77
CA ASN A 97 14.16 -8.77 2.25
C ASN A 97 12.70 -8.55 1.84
N PHE A 98 11.95 -7.79 2.64
CA PHE A 98 10.57 -7.41 2.30
C PHE A 98 10.51 -6.59 1.02
N LEU A 99 11.35 -5.55 0.88
CA LEU A 99 11.38 -4.69 -0.31
C LEU A 99 11.74 -5.50 -1.57
N VAL A 100 12.77 -6.35 -1.47
CA VAL A 100 13.17 -7.21 -2.59
C VAL A 100 12.06 -8.20 -2.95
N GLY A 101 11.47 -8.86 -1.95
CA GLY A 101 10.37 -9.79 -2.14
C GLY A 101 9.18 -9.13 -2.80
N GLN A 102 8.73 -7.99 -2.28
CA GLN A 102 7.57 -7.27 -2.78
C GLN A 102 7.78 -6.72 -4.20
N THR A 103 8.99 -6.19 -4.47
CA THR A 103 9.31 -5.72 -5.83
C THR A 103 9.37 -6.87 -6.82
N THR A 104 9.94 -8.00 -6.42
CA THR A 104 10.02 -9.20 -7.26
C THR A 104 8.62 -9.75 -7.55
N GLU A 105 7.76 -9.84 -6.55
CA GLU A 105 6.35 -10.24 -6.69
C GLU A 105 5.61 -9.32 -7.66
N ALA A 106 5.72 -8.01 -7.47
CA ALA A 106 5.07 -7.01 -8.32
C ALA A 106 5.50 -7.13 -9.80
N LEU A 107 6.79 -7.35 -10.04
CA LEU A 107 7.31 -7.57 -11.40
C LEU A 107 6.79 -8.88 -12.02
N ILE A 108 6.77 -9.96 -11.26
CA ILE A 108 6.26 -11.25 -11.73
C ILE A 108 4.77 -11.13 -12.04
N LEU A 109 3.97 -10.56 -11.12
CA LEU A 109 2.52 -10.42 -11.28
C LEU A 109 2.18 -9.50 -12.45
N GLY A 110 2.84 -8.36 -12.57
CA GLY A 110 2.65 -7.43 -13.70
C GLY A 110 3.03 -8.06 -15.03
N SER A 111 4.15 -8.81 -15.08
CA SER A 111 4.58 -9.52 -16.30
C SER A 111 3.60 -10.63 -16.68
N LEU A 112 3.17 -11.42 -15.72
CA LEU A 112 2.20 -12.51 -15.93
C LEU A 112 0.85 -11.97 -16.41
N CYS A 113 0.39 -10.89 -15.79
CA CYS A 113 -0.82 -10.16 -16.19
C CYS A 113 -0.68 -9.63 -17.62
N GLY A 114 0.41 -8.93 -17.93
CA GLY A 114 0.64 -8.33 -19.25
C GLY A 114 0.74 -9.35 -20.36
N ILE A 115 1.51 -10.43 -20.17
CA ILE A 115 1.65 -11.53 -21.14
C ILE A 115 0.30 -12.21 -21.33
N GLY A 116 -0.40 -12.55 -20.26
CA GLY A 116 -1.71 -13.19 -20.35
C GLY A 116 -2.73 -12.32 -21.08
N MET A 117 -2.81 -11.04 -20.73
CA MET A 117 -3.71 -10.09 -21.41
C MET A 117 -3.38 -9.92 -22.90
N ALA A 118 -2.09 -9.92 -23.25
CA ALA A 118 -1.67 -9.87 -24.66
C ALA A 118 -2.08 -11.12 -25.44
N ILE A 119 -1.94 -12.32 -24.84
CA ILE A 119 -2.35 -13.60 -25.46
C ILE A 119 -3.86 -13.61 -25.71
N PHE A 120 -4.66 -13.19 -24.72
CA PHE A 120 -6.12 -13.13 -24.85
C PHE A 120 -6.63 -11.88 -25.58
N ARG A 121 -5.73 -11.01 -26.04
CA ARG A 121 -6.04 -9.77 -26.77
C ARG A 121 -7.00 -8.83 -26.02
N PHE A 122 -6.81 -8.70 -24.72
CA PHE A 122 -7.56 -7.72 -23.93
C PHE A 122 -7.15 -6.28 -24.31
N PRO A 123 -8.09 -5.33 -24.30
CA PRO A 123 -7.77 -3.92 -24.51
C PRO A 123 -6.90 -3.37 -23.39
N ASN A 124 -6.06 -2.38 -23.72
CA ASN A 124 -5.21 -1.68 -22.75
C ASN A 124 -4.27 -2.59 -21.91
N ALA A 125 -3.86 -3.75 -22.46
CA ALA A 125 -3.08 -4.76 -21.75
C ALA A 125 -1.82 -4.20 -21.06
N VAL A 126 -1.05 -3.36 -21.76
CA VAL A 126 0.17 -2.76 -21.20
C VAL A 126 -0.13 -1.80 -20.03
N LEU A 127 -1.15 -0.96 -20.20
CA LEU A 127 -1.55 0.00 -19.16
C LEU A 127 -2.00 -0.74 -17.88
N ILE A 128 -2.84 -1.76 -18.06
CA ILE A 128 -3.38 -2.53 -16.92
C ILE A 128 -2.27 -3.36 -16.26
N ALA A 129 -1.35 -3.94 -17.04
CA ALA A 129 -0.21 -4.68 -16.50
C ALA A 129 0.71 -3.79 -15.64
N ILE A 130 1.01 -2.58 -16.09
CA ILE A 130 1.80 -1.61 -15.31
C ILE A 130 1.03 -1.20 -14.05
N LEU A 131 -0.26 -0.94 -14.17
CA LEU A 131 -1.11 -0.58 -13.05
C LEU A 131 -1.14 -1.69 -12.00
N VAL A 132 -1.35 -2.94 -12.42
CA VAL A 132 -1.32 -4.12 -11.52
C VAL A 132 0.06 -4.26 -10.87
N ALA A 133 1.16 -4.10 -11.62
CA ALA A 133 2.51 -4.14 -11.05
C ALA A 133 2.73 -3.03 -10.00
N CYS A 134 2.30 -1.81 -10.26
CA CYS A 134 2.44 -0.70 -9.33
C CYS A 134 1.57 -0.89 -8.08
N THR A 135 0.33 -1.34 -8.25
CA THR A 135 -0.57 -1.57 -7.10
C THR A 135 -0.15 -2.78 -6.28
N ALA A 136 0.39 -3.83 -6.90
CA ALA A 136 0.89 -5.03 -6.21
C ALA A 136 2.01 -4.75 -5.22
N LEU A 137 2.66 -3.58 -5.27
CA LEU A 137 3.59 -3.16 -4.21
C LEU A 137 2.92 -3.06 -2.83
N ILE A 138 1.59 -2.92 -2.78
CA ILE A 138 0.83 -2.90 -1.52
C ILE A 138 0.30 -4.31 -1.27
N PRO A 139 0.80 -5.03 -0.25
CA PRO A 139 0.39 -6.42 0.00
C PRO A 139 -1.13 -6.55 0.16
N ILE A 140 -1.74 -7.58 -0.43
CA ILE A 140 -3.16 -7.92 -0.38
C ILE A 140 -4.05 -6.88 -1.07
N VAL A 141 -3.97 -5.60 -0.68
CA VAL A 141 -4.82 -4.52 -1.18
C VAL A 141 -4.50 -4.16 -2.63
N GLY A 142 -3.22 -4.26 -3.01
CA GLY A 142 -2.74 -3.84 -4.32
C GLY A 142 -3.31 -4.66 -5.46
N ALA A 143 -3.34 -5.97 -5.31
CA ALA A 143 -3.95 -6.86 -6.30
C ALA A 143 -5.44 -6.52 -6.52
N PHE A 144 -6.19 -6.34 -5.43
CA PHE A 144 -7.60 -5.98 -5.49
C PHE A 144 -7.84 -4.64 -6.21
N LEU A 145 -7.03 -3.61 -5.92
CA LEU A 145 -7.11 -2.32 -6.61
C LEU A 145 -6.82 -2.47 -8.12
N GLY A 146 -5.79 -3.24 -8.48
CA GLY A 146 -5.46 -3.52 -9.87
C GLY A 146 -6.63 -4.18 -10.63
N TYR A 147 -7.35 -5.11 -9.99
CA TYR A 147 -8.52 -5.78 -10.58
C TYR A 147 -9.69 -4.83 -10.79
N VAL A 148 -10.04 -4.05 -9.77
CA VAL A 148 -11.16 -3.11 -9.85
C VAL A 148 -10.92 -2.07 -10.94
N VAL A 149 -9.74 -1.45 -10.95
CA VAL A 149 -9.43 -0.43 -11.97
C VAL A 149 -9.29 -1.04 -13.36
N GLY A 150 -8.64 -2.21 -13.49
CA GLY A 150 -8.54 -2.94 -14.75
C GLY A 150 -9.91 -3.32 -15.32
N PHE A 151 -10.80 -3.84 -14.47
CA PHE A 151 -12.17 -4.15 -14.85
C PHE A 151 -12.92 -2.92 -15.36
N LEU A 152 -12.85 -1.79 -14.64
CA LEU A 152 -13.51 -0.56 -15.03
C LEU A 152 -12.99 -0.02 -16.37
N LEU A 153 -11.68 -0.07 -16.59
CA LEU A 153 -11.06 0.37 -17.85
C LEU A 153 -11.51 -0.48 -19.04
N ILE A 154 -11.64 -1.80 -18.87
CA ILE A 154 -12.13 -2.68 -19.95
C ILE A 154 -13.64 -2.56 -20.10
N CYS A 155 -14.39 -2.38 -19.03
CA CYS A 155 -15.84 -2.26 -19.03
C CYS A 155 -16.34 -1.09 -19.90
N VAL A 156 -15.58 0.01 -19.97
CA VAL A 156 -15.90 1.16 -20.84
C VAL A 156 -15.80 0.80 -22.33
N THR A 157 -14.96 -0.18 -22.69
CA THR A 157 -14.76 -0.58 -24.10
C THR A 157 -15.63 -1.77 -24.50
N ASP A 158 -15.65 -2.81 -23.68
CA ASP A 158 -16.41 -4.05 -23.95
C ASP A 158 -16.73 -4.78 -22.63
N PHE A 159 -18.01 -4.80 -22.27
CA PHE A 159 -18.48 -5.46 -21.05
C PHE A 159 -18.22 -6.97 -21.02
N LYS A 160 -18.30 -7.66 -22.18
CA LYS A 160 -18.03 -9.12 -22.23
C LYS A 160 -16.56 -9.41 -21.94
N GLN A 161 -15.66 -8.60 -22.49
CA GLN A 161 -14.23 -8.71 -22.21
C GLN A 161 -13.92 -8.34 -20.75
N ALA A 162 -14.63 -7.41 -20.14
CA ALA A 162 -14.47 -7.07 -18.72
C ALA A 162 -14.81 -8.25 -17.80
N VAL A 163 -15.89 -8.98 -18.10
CA VAL A 163 -16.25 -10.20 -17.34
C VAL A 163 -15.20 -11.31 -17.53
N LEU A 164 -14.71 -11.50 -18.76
CA LEU A 164 -13.65 -12.47 -19.04
C LEU A 164 -12.34 -12.09 -18.33
N PHE A 165 -12.04 -10.81 -18.25
CA PHE A 165 -10.89 -10.29 -17.49
C PHE A 165 -10.98 -10.63 -16.01
N LEU A 166 -12.15 -10.53 -15.36
CA LEU A 166 -12.32 -10.95 -13.97
C LEU A 166 -11.99 -12.44 -13.77
N LEU A 167 -12.47 -13.30 -14.67
CA LEU A 167 -12.15 -14.72 -14.62
C LEU A 167 -10.65 -14.97 -14.80
N PHE A 168 -10.03 -14.29 -15.76
CA PHE A 168 -8.58 -14.34 -16.00
C PHE A 168 -7.78 -13.89 -14.76
N MET A 169 -8.16 -12.76 -14.14
CA MET A 169 -7.50 -12.28 -12.96
C MET A 169 -7.71 -13.18 -11.75
N PHE A 170 -8.86 -13.83 -11.63
CA PHE A 170 -9.09 -14.84 -10.59
C PHE A 170 -8.11 -16.01 -10.70
N ILE A 171 -7.84 -16.48 -11.92
CA ILE A 171 -6.84 -17.55 -12.18
C ILE A 171 -5.44 -17.06 -11.81
N ILE A 172 -5.06 -15.85 -12.23
CA ILE A 172 -3.76 -15.25 -11.88
C ILE A 172 -3.62 -15.15 -10.36
N GLN A 173 -4.67 -14.70 -9.65
CA GLN A 173 -4.66 -14.59 -8.19
C GLN A 173 -4.49 -15.97 -7.52
N ALA A 174 -5.12 -17.01 -8.06
CA ALA A 174 -4.94 -18.36 -7.55
C ALA A 174 -3.49 -18.84 -7.73
N ILE A 175 -2.85 -18.52 -8.85
CA ILE A 175 -1.44 -18.83 -9.11
C ILE A 175 -0.54 -18.01 -8.17
N GLU A 176 -0.78 -16.73 -8.05
CA GLU A 176 -0.04 -15.83 -7.18
C GLU A 176 -0.11 -16.28 -5.73
N GLY A 177 -1.30 -16.43 -5.16
CA GLY A 177 -1.47 -16.78 -3.76
C GLY A 177 -0.97 -18.17 -3.36
N ASN A 178 -1.01 -19.15 -4.27
CA ASN A 178 -0.60 -20.53 -3.96
C ASN A 178 0.84 -20.88 -4.37
N LEU A 179 1.38 -20.22 -5.40
CA LEU A 179 2.72 -20.53 -5.91
C LEU A 179 3.74 -19.40 -5.76
N ILE A 180 3.36 -18.16 -6.11
CA ILE A 180 4.30 -17.04 -6.20
C ILE A 180 4.53 -16.46 -4.81
N TYR A 181 3.47 -16.05 -4.14
CA TYR A 181 3.55 -15.38 -2.84
C TYR A 181 4.32 -16.18 -1.78
N PRO A 182 4.06 -17.50 -1.56
CA PRO A 182 4.79 -18.28 -0.56
C PRO A 182 6.29 -18.41 -0.87
N LYS A 183 6.65 -18.44 -2.15
CA LYS A 183 8.05 -18.60 -2.56
C LYS A 183 8.84 -17.29 -2.56
N VAL A 184 8.19 -16.18 -2.89
CA VAL A 184 8.85 -14.88 -3.10
C VAL A 184 8.82 -14.03 -1.83
N VAL A 185 7.66 -13.92 -1.18
CA VAL A 185 7.43 -13.04 -0.04
C VAL A 185 7.29 -13.81 1.26
N GLY A 186 6.61 -14.96 1.26
CA GLY A 186 6.21 -15.68 2.47
C GLY A 186 7.35 -16.06 3.41
N ASN A 187 8.52 -16.39 2.88
CA ASN A 187 9.71 -16.72 3.69
C ASN A 187 10.53 -15.47 4.09
N SER A 188 10.29 -14.34 3.44
CA SER A 188 11.10 -13.13 3.61
C SER A 188 10.74 -12.31 4.85
N VAL A 189 9.51 -12.44 5.33
CA VAL A 189 8.98 -11.61 6.42
C VAL A 189 8.77 -12.40 7.72
N GLY A 190 8.56 -13.72 7.63
CA GLY A 190 8.37 -14.59 8.80
C GLY A 190 7.16 -14.23 9.68
N LEU A 191 6.18 -13.52 9.11
CA LEU A 191 4.98 -13.05 9.80
C LEU A 191 3.77 -13.93 9.39
N PRO A 192 3.03 -14.55 10.32
CA PRO A 192 1.80 -15.24 10.00
C PRO A 192 0.76 -14.32 9.33
N SER A 193 -0.05 -14.85 8.41
CA SER A 193 -1.01 -14.08 7.60
C SER A 193 -1.96 -13.21 8.42
N LEU A 194 -2.38 -13.69 9.59
CA LEU A 194 -3.25 -12.94 10.51
C LEU A 194 -2.56 -11.65 10.99
N TRP A 195 -1.28 -11.73 11.36
CA TRP A 195 -0.51 -10.56 11.79
C TRP A 195 -0.20 -9.61 10.65
N THR A 196 -0.06 -10.15 9.43
CA THR A 196 0.10 -9.32 8.22
C THR A 196 -1.17 -8.50 7.97
N LEU A 197 -2.36 -9.11 8.05
CA LEU A 197 -3.64 -8.40 7.91
C LEU A 197 -3.81 -7.33 8.99
N PHE A 198 -3.46 -7.67 10.24
CA PHE A 198 -3.51 -6.74 11.36
C PHE A 198 -2.56 -5.54 11.15
N ALA A 199 -1.32 -5.79 10.71
CA ALA A 199 -0.35 -4.76 10.39
C ALA A 199 -0.85 -3.81 9.30
N ILE A 200 -1.39 -4.34 8.20
CA ILE A 200 -1.94 -3.56 7.09
C ILE A 200 -3.11 -2.70 7.55
N THR A 201 -4.02 -3.26 8.36
CA THR A 201 -5.18 -2.53 8.87
C THR A 201 -4.77 -1.36 9.76
N ILE A 202 -3.86 -1.57 10.69
CA ILE A 202 -3.36 -0.49 11.57
C ILE A 202 -2.55 0.52 10.78
N GLY A 203 -1.62 0.06 9.94
CA GLY A 203 -0.79 0.93 9.12
C GLY A 203 -1.62 1.81 8.20
N GLY A 204 -2.65 1.22 7.58
CA GLY A 204 -3.58 1.92 6.71
C GLY A 204 -4.35 3.03 7.41
N ASN A 205 -4.81 2.78 8.63
CA ASN A 205 -5.53 3.79 9.42
C ASN A 205 -4.62 4.92 9.92
N LEU A 206 -3.34 4.65 10.20
CA LEU A 206 -2.41 5.64 10.74
C LEU A 206 -1.78 6.53 9.65
N PHE A 207 -1.35 5.94 8.54
CA PHE A 207 -0.54 6.62 7.53
C PHE A 207 -1.00 6.31 6.08
N GLY A 208 -2.21 5.79 5.90
CA GLY A 208 -2.75 5.46 4.58
C GLY A 208 -1.93 4.37 3.86
N ILE A 209 -1.79 4.52 2.55
CA ILE A 209 -1.10 3.54 1.67
C ILE A 209 0.36 3.30 2.10
N PHE A 210 1.09 4.35 2.43
CA PHE A 210 2.47 4.22 2.92
C PHE A 210 2.53 3.47 4.25
N GLY A 211 1.55 3.69 5.12
CA GLY A 211 1.43 2.96 6.38
C GLY A 211 1.20 1.47 6.18
N MET A 212 0.35 1.07 5.23
CA MET A 212 0.11 -0.33 4.89
C MET A 212 1.43 -1.02 4.48
N PHE A 213 2.23 -0.35 3.64
CA PHE A 213 3.48 -0.88 3.14
C PHE A 213 4.54 -1.05 4.25
N ILE A 214 4.74 -0.01 5.07
CA ILE A 214 5.77 0.00 6.12
C ILE A 214 5.37 -0.86 7.32
N ALA A 215 4.07 -0.98 7.60
CA ALA A 215 3.58 -1.72 8.77
C ALA A 215 4.00 -3.20 8.75
N VAL A 216 3.99 -3.85 7.59
CA VAL A 216 4.32 -5.27 7.47
C VAL A 216 5.72 -5.58 7.99
N PRO A 217 6.82 -4.94 7.51
CA PRO A 217 8.14 -5.20 8.04
C PRO A 217 8.33 -4.73 9.49
N VAL A 218 7.65 -3.65 9.93
CA VAL A 218 7.70 -3.19 11.33
C VAL A 218 7.09 -4.24 12.25
N PHE A 219 5.90 -4.74 11.94
CA PHE A 219 5.25 -5.80 12.73
C PHE A 219 6.04 -7.11 12.70
N SER A 220 6.71 -7.43 11.58
CA SER A 220 7.61 -8.57 11.49
C SER A 220 8.77 -8.48 12.49
N VAL A 221 9.44 -7.33 12.56
CA VAL A 221 10.52 -7.09 13.52
C VAL A 221 10.01 -7.20 14.96
N ILE A 222 8.86 -6.61 15.26
CA ILE A 222 8.24 -6.67 16.59
C ILE A 222 7.92 -8.12 16.95
N TYR A 223 7.26 -8.85 16.05
CA TYR A 223 6.86 -10.26 16.27
C TYR A 223 8.06 -11.15 16.51
N CYS A 224 9.08 -11.08 15.67
CA CYS A 224 10.30 -11.86 15.82
C CYS A 224 11.06 -11.52 17.11
N THR A 225 11.18 -10.22 17.46
CA THR A 225 11.86 -9.78 18.68
C THR A 225 11.09 -10.24 19.92
N PHE A 226 9.77 -10.17 19.89
CA PHE A 226 8.91 -10.65 20.97
C PHE A 226 9.05 -12.17 21.14
N GLY A 227 9.03 -12.92 20.04
CA GLY A 227 9.25 -14.38 20.05
C GLY A 227 10.59 -14.77 20.69
N GLU A 228 11.68 -14.07 20.40
CA GLU A 228 12.97 -14.30 21.04
C GLU A 228 12.95 -14.06 22.56
N VAL A 229 12.29 -12.99 22.99
CA VAL A 229 12.16 -12.67 24.42
C VAL A 229 11.35 -13.75 25.15
N VAL A 230 10.27 -14.21 24.52
CA VAL A 230 9.43 -15.28 25.08
C VAL A 230 10.22 -16.60 25.17
N ASN A 231 10.88 -17.01 24.10
CA ASN A 231 11.68 -18.24 24.07
C ASN A 231 12.80 -18.20 25.10
N TYR A 232 13.54 -17.09 25.21
CA TYR A 232 14.56 -16.91 26.21
C TYR A 232 14.04 -17.04 27.66
N ARG A 233 12.84 -16.54 27.93
CA ARG A 233 12.19 -16.66 29.23
C ARG A 233 11.72 -18.10 29.50
N ASN A 234 11.19 -18.77 28.48
CA ASN A 234 10.72 -20.15 28.60
C ASN A 234 11.90 -21.12 28.85
N GLU A 235 13.02 -20.96 28.14
CA GLU A 235 14.25 -21.73 28.41
C GLU A 235 14.74 -21.56 29.85
N LYS A 236 14.74 -20.31 30.36
CA LYS A 236 15.13 -20.06 31.76
C LYS A 236 14.18 -20.69 32.79
N ARG A 237 12.91 -20.91 32.43
CA ARG A 237 11.91 -21.53 33.30
C ARG A 237 11.81 -23.04 33.12
N ALA A 238 12.63 -23.62 32.25
CA ALA A 238 12.57 -25.04 31.86
C ALA A 238 11.17 -25.49 31.37
N VAL A 239 10.38 -24.56 30.87
CA VAL A 239 9.07 -24.85 30.31
C VAL A 239 9.25 -25.17 28.80
N LYS A 240 9.07 -26.43 28.44
CA LYS A 240 8.98 -26.83 27.04
C LYS A 240 7.59 -26.45 26.53
N VAL A 241 7.53 -25.83 25.37
CA VAL A 241 6.28 -25.40 24.73
C VAL A 241 5.40 -26.60 24.32
N GLU A 242 5.98 -27.77 24.19
CA GLU A 242 5.30 -29.05 23.94
C GLU A 242 4.33 -29.48 25.05
N ASP A 243 4.49 -28.94 26.27
CA ASP A 243 3.64 -29.29 27.41
C ASP A 243 2.35 -28.45 27.49
N ILE A 244 2.11 -27.56 26.51
CA ILE A 244 1.00 -26.58 26.53
C ILE A 244 -0.03 -26.83 25.39
N SER A 245 0.23 -27.80 24.50
CA SER A 245 -0.67 -28.13 23.37
C SER A 245 -1.69 -29.23 23.70
#